data_ba8b28d3a1b56124eeaca82f617b6731
#
_entry.id   ba8b28d3a1b56124eeaca82f617b6731
#
_cell.length_a   1.000
_cell.length_b   1.000
_cell.length_c   1.000
_cell.angle_alpha   90.00
_cell.angle_beta   90.00
_cell.angle_gamma   90.00
#
_symmetry.space_group_name_H-M   'P 1'
#
loop_
_entity.id
_entity.type
_entity.pdbx_description
1 polymer ?
#
loop_
_entity_poly.entity_id
_entity_poly.type
_entity_poly.pdbx_seq_one_letter_code
_entity_poly.pdbx_strand_id
1 'polypeptide(L)'
;NDADHESYAQQLMEAGLKWGTASMPVEFRKDESRFQDDIRSLPSVAKSLKKAGVASAITHIMPNHSTLTYKENFKQHSMRLKQISKILADHGLRFGMEYVGTESLRNRRKFPFIHTLREGLELIESIGLDSVGLVMDCWHWHNAQDNLEDLKLLKPRHVVSIELNDAQPGIQR
;
A
#
# COMPACT_ATOMS: atom_id res chain seq x y z
N ASN A 1 -22.25 -1.95 -8.65
CA ASN A 1 -23.63 -2.01 -8.13
C ASN A 1 -23.59 -2.72 -6.78
N ASP A 2 -24.22 -2.16 -5.72
CA ASP A 2 -24.15 -2.73 -4.35
C ASP A 2 -24.65 -4.20 -4.32
N ALA A 3 -25.64 -4.53 -5.14
CA ALA A 3 -26.17 -5.90 -5.26
C ALA A 3 -25.12 -6.90 -5.81
N ASP A 4 -24.24 -6.46 -6.69
CA ASP A 4 -23.20 -7.33 -7.25
C ASP A 4 -22.13 -7.65 -6.18
N HIS A 5 -21.78 -6.67 -5.34
CA HIS A 5 -20.79 -6.87 -4.28
C HIS A 5 -21.28 -7.83 -3.19
N GLU A 6 -22.56 -7.79 -2.83
CA GLU A 6 -23.16 -8.72 -1.88
C GLU A 6 -23.22 -10.14 -2.48
N SER A 7 -23.54 -10.27 -3.77
CA SER A 7 -23.53 -11.55 -4.48
C SER A 7 -22.13 -12.19 -4.52
N TYR A 8 -21.08 -11.43 -4.81
CA TYR A 8 -19.71 -11.94 -4.81
C TYR A 8 -19.25 -12.34 -3.40
N ALA A 9 -19.58 -11.54 -2.38
CA ALA A 9 -19.26 -11.88 -0.99
C ALA A 9 -19.90 -13.21 -0.57
N GLN A 10 -21.16 -13.43 -0.95
CA GLN A 10 -21.88 -14.67 -0.69
C GLN A 10 -21.21 -15.87 -1.41
N GLN A 11 -20.88 -15.73 -2.68
CA GLN A 11 -20.20 -16.80 -3.45
C GLN A 11 -18.84 -17.19 -2.85
N LEU A 12 -18.04 -16.21 -2.38
CA LEU A 12 -16.79 -16.48 -1.69
C LEU A 12 -17.01 -17.25 -0.38
N MET A 13 -17.98 -16.82 0.42
CA MET A 13 -18.32 -17.49 1.67
C MET A 13 -18.77 -18.95 1.44
N GLU A 14 -19.60 -19.20 0.45
CA GLU A 14 -20.05 -20.55 0.07
C GLU A 14 -18.89 -21.44 -0.40
N ALA A 15 -17.90 -20.86 -1.06
CA ALA A 15 -16.66 -21.53 -1.46
C ALA A 15 -15.64 -21.68 -0.33
N GLY A 16 -15.92 -21.22 0.90
CA GLY A 16 -14.99 -21.21 2.02
C GLY A 16 -13.82 -20.23 1.85
N LEU A 17 -13.94 -19.26 0.95
CA LEU A 17 -12.93 -18.25 0.66
C LEU A 17 -13.22 -16.94 1.39
N LYS A 18 -12.19 -16.12 1.54
CA LYS A 18 -12.29 -14.75 2.08
C LYS A 18 -11.60 -13.79 1.13
N TRP A 19 -12.08 -12.55 1.12
CA TRP A 19 -11.34 -11.47 0.47
C TRP A 19 -9.98 -11.29 1.15
N GLY A 20 -8.94 -11.14 0.34
CA GLY A 20 -7.63 -10.68 0.78
C GLY A 20 -7.60 -9.14 0.89
N THR A 21 -6.78 -8.51 0.08
CA THR A 21 -6.67 -7.06 -0.02
C THR A 21 -7.39 -6.55 -1.28
N ALA A 22 -7.81 -5.27 -1.26
CA ALA A 22 -8.31 -4.58 -2.44
C ALA A 22 -7.31 -3.49 -2.88
N SER A 23 -7.23 -3.22 -4.18
CA SER A 23 -6.46 -2.07 -4.66
C SER A 23 -7.10 -0.77 -4.19
N MET A 24 -6.27 0.15 -3.69
CA MET A 24 -6.71 1.48 -3.27
C MET A 24 -6.97 2.36 -4.50
N PRO A 25 -8.18 2.91 -4.68
CA PRO A 25 -8.61 3.52 -5.93
C PRO A 25 -8.18 4.99 -6.11
N VAL A 26 -7.53 5.60 -5.11
CA VAL A 26 -7.16 7.03 -5.15
C VAL A 26 -5.79 7.22 -5.79
N GLU A 27 -5.72 8.02 -6.84
CA GLU A 27 -4.45 8.39 -7.50
C GLU A 27 -3.72 9.53 -6.77
N PHE A 28 -3.19 9.21 -5.62
CA PHE A 28 -2.48 10.16 -4.74
C PHE A 28 -1.14 10.66 -5.30
N ARG A 29 -0.62 10.08 -6.38
CA ARG A 29 0.64 10.46 -7.04
C ARG A 29 0.46 11.57 -8.08
N LYS A 30 -0.78 11.81 -8.51
CA LYS A 30 -1.12 12.80 -9.54
C LYS A 30 -1.22 14.23 -8.96
N ASP A 31 -1.62 15.18 -9.80
CA ASP A 31 -1.88 16.54 -9.38
C ASP A 31 -2.97 16.65 -8.31
N GLU A 32 -3.08 17.82 -7.71
CA GLU A 32 -4.00 18.03 -6.58
C GLU A 32 -5.47 17.90 -7.01
N SER A 33 -5.83 18.34 -8.22
CA SER A 33 -7.21 18.25 -8.71
C SER A 33 -7.65 16.80 -8.79
N ARG A 34 -6.84 15.95 -9.42
CA ARG A 34 -7.12 14.52 -9.53
C ARG A 34 -7.20 13.85 -8.17
N PHE A 35 -6.29 14.18 -7.26
CA PHE A 35 -6.32 13.65 -5.90
C PHE A 35 -7.61 14.04 -5.16
N GLN A 36 -8.04 15.31 -5.27
CA GLN A 36 -9.26 15.79 -4.63
C GLN A 36 -10.53 15.18 -5.23
N ASP A 37 -10.53 14.89 -6.53
CA ASP A 37 -11.64 14.20 -7.17
C ASP A 37 -11.77 12.76 -6.66
N ASP A 38 -10.67 12.03 -6.61
CA ASP A 38 -10.66 10.64 -6.17
C ASP A 38 -10.99 10.52 -4.67
N ILE A 39 -10.44 11.41 -3.82
CA ILE A 39 -10.66 11.34 -2.35
C ILE A 39 -12.13 11.59 -1.98
N ARG A 40 -12.86 12.39 -2.75
CA ARG A 40 -14.29 12.61 -2.52
C ARG A 40 -15.13 11.34 -2.71
N SER A 41 -14.73 10.45 -3.59
CA SER A 41 -15.43 9.20 -3.85
C SER A 41 -15.04 8.08 -2.86
N LEU A 42 -13.90 8.20 -2.18
CA LEU A 42 -13.35 7.15 -1.34
C LEU A 42 -14.27 6.68 -0.20
N PRO A 43 -15.05 7.53 0.50
CA PRO A 43 -15.97 7.06 1.54
C PRO A 43 -17.01 6.04 1.02
N SER A 44 -17.58 6.29 -0.16
CA SER A 44 -18.55 5.37 -0.79
C SER A 44 -17.88 4.05 -1.16
N VAL A 45 -16.68 4.10 -1.75
CA VAL A 45 -15.91 2.89 -2.09
C VAL A 45 -15.51 2.10 -0.84
N ALA A 46 -15.02 2.77 0.21
CA ALA A 46 -14.65 2.13 1.47
C ALA A 46 -15.83 1.41 2.13
N LYS A 47 -17.02 2.02 2.10
CA LYS A 47 -18.26 1.39 2.57
C LYS A 47 -18.59 0.13 1.76
N SER A 48 -18.48 0.17 0.44
CA SER A 48 -18.74 -0.99 -0.43
C SER A 48 -17.72 -2.11 -0.20
N LEU A 49 -16.43 -1.78 -0.09
CA LEU A 49 -15.38 -2.75 0.24
C LEU A 49 -15.65 -3.43 1.59
N LYS A 50 -16.05 -2.66 2.60
CA LYS A 50 -16.39 -3.22 3.91
C LYS A 50 -17.58 -4.16 3.86
N LYS A 51 -18.64 -3.80 3.12
CA LYS A 51 -19.80 -4.68 2.90
C LYS A 51 -19.41 -5.98 2.21
N ALA A 52 -18.49 -5.93 1.24
CA ALA A 52 -17.96 -7.11 0.57
C ALA A 52 -17.07 -8.01 1.45
N GLY A 53 -16.77 -7.60 2.69
CA GLY A 53 -15.92 -8.36 3.61
C GLY A 53 -14.42 -8.10 3.45
N VAL A 54 -14.02 -7.10 2.67
CA VAL A 54 -12.61 -6.69 2.53
C VAL A 54 -12.11 -6.11 3.85
N ALA A 55 -10.91 -6.52 4.28
CA ALA A 55 -10.30 -6.06 5.52
C ALA A 55 -9.29 -4.90 5.32
N SER A 56 -8.70 -4.80 4.14
CA SER A 56 -7.65 -3.82 3.85
C SER A 56 -7.61 -3.38 2.39
N ALA A 57 -7.19 -2.14 2.17
CA ALA A 57 -6.83 -1.61 0.86
C ALA A 57 -5.31 -1.43 0.78
N ILE A 58 -4.70 -1.69 -0.38
CA ILE A 58 -3.26 -1.62 -0.58
C ILE A 58 -2.85 -0.77 -1.77
N THR A 59 -1.65 -0.25 -1.74
CA THR A 59 -1.03 0.48 -2.86
C THR A 59 0.48 0.32 -2.85
N HIS A 60 1.11 0.49 -4.02
CA HIS A 60 2.57 0.55 -4.15
C HIS A 60 3.10 1.95 -3.86
N ILE A 61 4.29 2.04 -3.29
CA ILE A 61 5.08 3.25 -3.20
C ILE A 61 6.18 3.17 -4.26
N MET A 62 6.07 4.00 -5.28
CA MET A 62 7.05 4.00 -6.37
C MET A 62 8.41 4.50 -5.88
N PRO A 63 9.53 3.81 -6.23
CA PRO A 63 10.85 4.06 -5.65
C PRO A 63 11.55 5.28 -6.24
N ASN A 64 10.87 6.10 -7.01
CA ASN A 64 11.43 7.29 -7.64
C ASN A 64 10.36 8.29 -8.07
N HIS A 65 10.79 9.53 -8.37
CA HIS A 65 9.95 10.57 -8.93
C HIS A 65 10.69 11.40 -10.01
N SER A 66 9.95 11.93 -11.01
CA SER A 66 10.56 12.69 -12.10
C SER A 66 10.94 14.12 -11.73
N THR A 67 10.18 14.75 -10.84
CA THR A 67 10.28 16.18 -10.53
C THR A 67 10.44 16.48 -9.04
N LEU A 68 9.79 15.72 -8.14
CA LEU A 68 9.87 15.95 -6.70
C LEU A 68 11.14 15.33 -6.12
N THR A 69 11.86 16.09 -5.32
CA THR A 69 12.94 15.58 -4.48
C THR A 69 12.40 14.59 -3.45
N TYR A 70 13.27 13.79 -2.82
CA TYR A 70 12.87 12.85 -1.76
C TYR A 70 12.01 13.54 -0.69
N LYS A 71 12.46 14.67 -0.17
CA LYS A 71 11.80 15.40 0.91
C LYS A 71 10.41 15.92 0.50
N GLU A 72 10.29 16.47 -0.70
CA GLU A 72 9.00 16.97 -1.22
C GLU A 72 8.02 15.83 -1.46
N ASN A 73 8.49 14.72 -2.05
CA ASN A 73 7.70 13.54 -2.32
C ASN A 73 7.24 12.86 -1.02
N PHE A 74 8.14 12.77 -0.02
CA PHE A 74 7.81 12.24 1.30
C PHE A 74 6.72 13.06 2.00
N LYS A 75 6.85 14.39 1.99
CA LYS A 75 5.83 15.29 2.54
C LYS A 75 4.48 15.11 1.85
N GLN A 76 4.46 15.04 0.52
CA GLN A 76 3.22 14.83 -0.24
C GLN A 76 2.58 13.48 0.07
N HIS A 77 3.36 12.39 0.08
CA HIS A 77 2.89 11.06 0.42
C HIS A 77 2.33 11.03 1.84
N SER A 78 3.07 11.51 2.82
CA SER A 78 2.63 11.55 4.22
C SER A 78 1.29 12.27 4.38
N MET A 79 1.12 13.45 3.78
CA MET A 79 -0.11 14.22 3.89
C MET A 79 -1.30 13.54 3.20
N ARG A 80 -1.12 13.09 1.95
CA ARG A 80 -2.20 12.49 1.16
C ARG A 80 -2.59 11.11 1.68
N LEU A 81 -1.60 10.28 2.02
CA LEU A 81 -1.85 8.96 2.56
C LEU A 81 -2.50 9.02 3.95
N LYS A 82 -2.20 10.05 4.76
CA LYS A 82 -2.89 10.28 6.01
C LYS A 82 -4.39 10.53 5.81
N GLN A 83 -4.77 11.33 4.81
CA GLN A 83 -6.19 11.59 4.49
C GLN A 83 -6.89 10.30 4.03
N ILE A 84 -6.28 9.56 3.11
CA ILE A 84 -6.78 8.26 2.64
C ILE A 84 -6.96 7.29 3.81
N SER A 85 -5.92 7.13 4.63
CA SER A 85 -5.91 6.17 5.74
C SER A 85 -6.96 6.48 6.79
N LYS A 86 -7.22 7.77 7.06
CA LYS A 86 -8.28 8.18 7.97
C LYS A 86 -9.66 7.77 7.46
N ILE A 87 -9.96 8.03 6.17
CA ILE A 87 -11.23 7.63 5.57
C ILE A 87 -11.40 6.10 5.61
N LEU A 88 -10.36 5.35 5.25
CA LEU A 88 -10.40 3.88 5.30
C LEU A 88 -10.64 3.38 6.74
N ALA A 89 -9.94 3.96 7.73
CA ALA A 89 -10.08 3.59 9.14
C ALA A 89 -11.49 3.90 9.67
N ASP A 90 -12.09 5.01 9.30
CA ASP A 90 -13.47 5.39 9.65
C ASP A 90 -14.50 4.37 9.15
N HIS A 91 -14.14 3.57 8.12
CA HIS A 91 -14.95 2.46 7.60
C HIS A 91 -14.45 1.07 8.07
N GLY A 92 -13.51 1.02 9.01
CA GLY A 92 -12.98 -0.23 9.57
C GLY A 92 -12.09 -1.01 8.59
N LEU A 93 -11.41 -0.33 7.67
CA LEU A 93 -10.43 -0.88 6.75
C LEU A 93 -9.01 -0.50 7.18
N ARG A 94 -8.07 -1.44 7.05
CA ARG A 94 -6.64 -1.14 7.15
C ARG A 94 -6.08 -0.63 5.82
N PHE A 95 -4.97 0.08 5.87
CA PHE A 95 -4.26 0.53 4.69
C PHE A 95 -2.84 -0.02 4.64
N GLY A 96 -2.50 -0.72 3.56
CA GLY A 96 -1.17 -1.29 3.33
C GLY A 96 -0.41 -0.57 2.23
N MET A 97 0.86 -0.29 2.49
CA MET A 97 1.78 0.29 1.52
C MET A 97 2.87 -0.72 1.19
N GLU A 98 3.10 -0.95 -0.08
CA GLU A 98 4.16 -1.81 -0.60
C GLU A 98 5.28 -0.96 -1.15
N TYR A 99 6.47 -1.03 -0.56
CA TYR A 99 7.65 -0.39 -1.15
C TYR A 99 8.20 -1.25 -2.28
N VAL A 100 8.70 -0.61 -3.33
CA VAL A 100 9.22 -1.29 -4.51
C VAL A 100 10.75 -1.29 -4.49
N GLY A 101 11.34 -2.44 -4.14
CA GLY A 101 12.79 -2.60 -3.95
C GLY A 101 13.60 -2.87 -5.21
N THR A 102 12.98 -3.16 -6.37
CA THR A 102 13.69 -3.57 -7.59
C THR A 102 14.58 -2.48 -8.17
N GLU A 103 15.83 -2.80 -8.44
CA GLU A 103 16.83 -1.85 -8.93
C GLU A 103 16.45 -1.24 -10.29
N SER A 104 15.93 -2.06 -11.19
CA SER A 104 15.50 -1.62 -12.53
C SER A 104 14.39 -0.56 -12.47
N LEU A 105 13.57 -0.54 -11.42
CA LEU A 105 12.56 0.49 -11.21
C LEU A 105 13.12 1.71 -10.48
N ARG A 106 14.02 1.52 -9.50
CA ARG A 106 14.64 2.63 -8.74
C ARG A 106 15.34 3.65 -9.63
N ASN A 107 16.02 3.18 -10.67
CA ASN A 107 16.86 4.00 -11.53
C ASN A 107 16.12 4.65 -12.72
N ARG A 108 14.81 4.48 -12.85
CA ARG A 108 14.04 4.97 -14.02
C ARG A 108 13.83 6.48 -14.05
N ARG A 109 13.87 7.17 -12.91
CA ARG A 109 13.55 8.60 -12.81
C ARG A 109 14.61 9.35 -12.01
N LYS A 110 14.57 10.68 -12.11
CA LYS A 110 15.62 11.58 -11.62
C LYS A 110 15.86 11.51 -10.11
N PHE A 111 14.81 11.42 -9.33
CA PHE A 111 14.90 11.51 -7.87
C PHE A 111 14.54 10.15 -7.24
N PRO A 112 15.44 9.54 -6.45
CA PRO A 112 15.13 8.31 -5.71
C PRO A 112 14.06 8.58 -4.65
N PHE A 113 13.34 7.52 -4.28
CA PHE A 113 12.35 7.57 -3.23
C PHE A 113 12.33 6.25 -2.45
N ILE A 114 11.41 6.12 -1.51
CA ILE A 114 11.22 4.97 -0.61
C ILE A 114 11.31 3.65 -1.39
N HIS A 115 12.23 2.77 -0.98
CA HIS A 115 12.45 1.47 -1.60
C HIS A 115 12.95 0.40 -0.61
N THR A 116 13.06 0.73 0.68
CA THR A 116 13.50 -0.17 1.75
C THR A 116 12.45 -0.27 2.86
N LEU A 117 12.55 -1.33 3.67
CA LEU A 117 11.70 -1.53 4.84
C LEU A 117 11.78 -0.36 5.82
N ARG A 118 12.99 0.14 6.12
CA ARG A 118 13.19 1.26 7.06
C ARG A 118 12.50 2.52 6.59
N GLU A 119 12.67 2.88 5.33
CA GLU A 119 12.00 4.05 4.74
C GLU A 119 10.47 3.90 4.74
N GLY A 120 9.96 2.68 4.50
CA GLY A 120 8.55 2.37 4.61
C GLY A 120 8.00 2.56 6.02
N LEU A 121 8.76 2.14 7.04
CA LEU A 121 8.41 2.35 8.45
C LEU A 121 8.43 3.85 8.83
N GLU A 122 9.39 4.62 8.34
CA GLU A 122 9.43 6.08 8.55
C GLU A 122 8.17 6.77 7.99
N LEU A 123 7.69 6.31 6.83
CA LEU A 123 6.46 6.83 6.24
C LEU A 123 5.23 6.47 7.11
N ILE A 124 5.13 5.24 7.63
CA ILE A 124 4.06 4.84 8.56
C ILE A 124 4.07 5.73 9.80
N GLU A 125 5.22 5.94 10.41
CA GLU A 125 5.36 6.81 11.58
C GLU A 125 4.93 8.25 11.30
N SER A 126 5.28 8.77 10.12
CA SER A 126 4.90 10.12 9.69
C SER A 126 3.39 10.26 9.47
N ILE A 127 2.71 9.20 9.02
CA ILE A 127 1.25 9.16 8.88
C ILE A 127 0.59 9.12 10.29
N GLY A 128 1.13 8.33 11.20
CA GLY A 128 0.75 8.32 12.60
C GLY A 128 -0.64 7.73 12.88
N LEU A 129 -1.04 6.67 12.15
CA LEU A 129 -2.30 5.94 12.34
C LEU A 129 -2.02 4.44 12.48
N ASP A 130 -2.56 3.80 13.52
CA ASP A 130 -2.36 2.37 13.78
C ASP A 130 -3.00 1.45 12.71
N SER A 131 -3.93 1.98 11.93
CA SER A 131 -4.55 1.27 10.80
C SER A 131 -3.64 1.14 9.56
N VAL A 132 -2.49 1.84 9.55
CA VAL A 132 -1.54 1.86 8.44
C VAL A 132 -0.39 0.88 8.70
N GLY A 133 0.00 0.17 7.65
CA GLY A 133 1.13 -0.74 7.69
C GLY A 133 1.71 -1.02 6.32
N LEU A 134 2.56 -2.03 6.22
CA LEU A 134 3.19 -2.48 4.99
C LEU A 134 2.50 -3.73 4.42
N VAL A 135 2.53 -3.84 3.12
CA VAL A 135 2.51 -5.11 2.41
C VAL A 135 3.96 -5.59 2.35
N MET A 136 4.24 -6.72 2.98
CA MET A 136 5.57 -7.31 3.01
C MET A 136 5.70 -8.30 1.87
N ASP A 137 6.14 -7.83 0.70
CA ASP A 137 6.48 -8.68 -0.43
C ASP A 137 7.95 -9.12 -0.33
N CYS A 138 8.18 -10.43 -0.27
CA CYS A 138 9.53 -10.99 -0.15
C CYS A 138 10.40 -10.70 -1.39
N TRP A 139 9.81 -10.51 -2.58
CA TRP A 139 10.52 -10.09 -3.77
C TRP A 139 11.09 -8.67 -3.61
N HIS A 140 10.27 -7.72 -3.16
CA HIS A 140 10.70 -6.36 -2.95
C HIS A 140 11.69 -6.23 -1.80
N TRP A 141 11.48 -6.95 -0.70
CA TRP A 141 12.41 -7.05 0.42
C TRP A 141 13.80 -7.55 -0.03
N HIS A 142 13.84 -8.65 -0.80
CA HIS A 142 15.09 -9.21 -1.31
C HIS A 142 15.81 -8.25 -2.27
N ASN A 143 15.07 -7.62 -3.21
CA ASN A 143 15.66 -6.71 -4.19
C ASN A 143 16.08 -5.36 -3.59
N ALA A 144 15.49 -4.93 -2.48
CA ALA A 144 15.92 -3.79 -1.69
C ALA A 144 17.26 -4.05 -0.97
N GLN A 145 17.68 -5.30 -0.88
CA GLN A 145 18.82 -5.76 -0.08
C GLN A 145 18.60 -5.49 1.43
N ASP A 146 17.36 -5.48 1.86
CA ASP A 146 17.00 -5.41 3.28
C ASP A 146 17.52 -6.66 4.00
N ASN A 147 17.93 -6.54 5.24
CA ASN A 147 18.48 -7.65 6.00
C ASN A 147 17.47 -8.21 7.02
N LEU A 148 17.76 -9.41 7.54
CA LEU A 148 16.89 -10.06 8.52
C LEU A 148 16.75 -9.29 9.83
N GLU A 149 17.75 -8.49 10.20
CA GLU A 149 17.68 -7.65 11.41
C GLU A 149 16.63 -6.54 11.25
N ASP A 150 16.41 -6.04 10.03
CA ASP A 150 15.39 -5.04 9.77
C ASP A 150 13.98 -5.58 10.03
N LEU A 151 13.74 -6.88 9.80
CA LEU A 151 12.46 -7.51 10.13
C LEU A 151 12.12 -7.44 11.62
N LYS A 152 13.11 -7.34 12.52
CA LYS A 152 12.91 -7.20 13.96
C LYS A 152 12.32 -5.83 14.35
N LEU A 153 12.36 -4.85 13.46
CA LEU A 153 11.73 -3.54 13.63
C LEU A 153 10.21 -3.60 13.46
N LEU A 154 9.72 -4.64 12.78
CA LEU A 154 8.29 -4.82 12.55
C LEU A 154 7.55 -5.17 13.85
N LYS A 155 6.43 -4.49 14.05
CA LYS A 155 5.42 -4.85 15.05
C LYS A 155 4.22 -5.47 14.31
N PRO A 156 3.39 -6.29 14.95
CA PRO A 156 2.23 -6.89 14.30
C PRO A 156 1.33 -5.88 13.59
N ARG A 157 1.17 -4.68 14.16
CA ARG A 157 0.39 -3.61 13.52
C ARG A 157 1.01 -3.07 12.22
N HIS A 158 2.33 -3.23 12.03
CA HIS A 158 3.02 -2.77 10.82
C HIS A 158 2.80 -3.69 9.61
N VAL A 159 2.25 -4.89 9.80
CA VAL A 159 2.03 -5.84 8.71
C VAL A 159 0.54 -5.88 8.36
N VAL A 160 0.19 -5.50 7.14
CA VAL A 160 -1.18 -5.55 6.60
C VAL A 160 -1.38 -6.81 5.78
N SER A 161 -0.40 -7.15 4.95
CA SER A 161 -0.39 -8.34 4.10
C SER A 161 1.03 -8.85 3.94
N ILE A 162 1.18 -10.12 3.61
CA ILE A 162 2.45 -10.75 3.23
C ILE A 162 2.25 -11.36 1.86
N GLU A 163 3.17 -11.07 0.94
CA GLU A 163 3.21 -11.64 -0.41
C GLU A 163 4.48 -12.46 -0.57
N LEU A 164 4.31 -13.71 -0.99
CA LEU A 164 5.41 -14.64 -1.16
C LEU A 164 5.62 -14.87 -2.65
N ASN A 165 6.86 -14.68 -3.06
CA ASN A 165 7.33 -14.93 -4.41
C ASN A 165 8.52 -15.87 -4.36
N ASP A 166 8.71 -16.64 -5.41
CA ASP A 166 9.88 -17.48 -5.61
C ASP A 166 10.63 -17.06 -6.88
N ALA A 167 11.93 -17.34 -6.91
CA ALA A 167 12.76 -17.05 -8.06
C ALA A 167 13.71 -18.20 -8.35
N GLN A 168 13.83 -18.55 -9.62
CA GLN A 168 14.77 -19.57 -10.03
C GLN A 168 16.21 -19.12 -9.70
N PRO A 169 17.05 -20.02 -9.16
CA PRO A 169 18.45 -19.73 -8.91
C PRO A 169 19.18 -19.25 -10.18
N GLY A 170 20.02 -18.22 -10.04
CA GLY A 170 20.85 -17.71 -11.14
C GLY A 170 20.20 -16.71 -12.11
N ILE A 171 18.93 -16.35 -11.92
CA ILE A 171 18.34 -15.23 -12.67
C ILE A 171 18.88 -13.92 -12.08
N GLN A 172 19.65 -13.19 -12.89
CA GLN A 172 20.01 -11.79 -12.56
C GLN A 172 18.78 -10.91 -12.65
N ARG A 173 18.60 -10.04 -11.69
CA ARG A 173 17.40 -9.21 -11.47
C ARG A 173 17.71 -7.75 -11.67
#